data_0ac473c59366a863564c6ecf9739af7d
#
_entry.id   0ac473c59366a863564c6ecf9739af7d
#
_cell.length_a   1.000
_cell.length_b   1.000
_cell.length_c   1.000
_cell.angle_alpha   90.00
_cell.angle_beta   90.00
_cell.angle_gamma   90.00
#
_symmetry.space_group_name_H-M   'P 1'
#
loop_
_entity.id
_entity.type
_entity.pdbx_description
1 polymer ?
#
loop_
_entity_poly.entity_id
_entity_poly.type
_entity_poly.pdbx_seq_one_letter_code
_entity_poly.pdbx_strand_id
1 'polypeptide(L)'
;YERLCIDYQLNEFRLKMAMIPKGSMPIQNMVGIAPAVLLEVPSRHRTSSKIFCLPGVPNELEGIISAYVTPILKKHISAKFYVIENTHEIIGVGESMLSPILFKIKNSNLPTSIYVKTHPKGYTIDHKPKLQIQIVSKGEDRKMVQAKYREIFSLLMGEIDKLNGKVIG
;
A
#
# COMPACT_ATOMS: atom_id res chain seq x y z
N TYR A 1 -20.70 -11.03 21.53
CA TYR A 1 -20.60 -10.46 22.88
C TYR A 1 -20.19 -11.53 23.89
N GLU A 2 -20.72 -12.74 23.84
CA GLU A 2 -20.35 -13.86 24.74
C GLU A 2 -18.84 -14.17 24.71
N ARG A 3 -18.18 -13.98 23.56
CA ARG A 3 -16.74 -14.24 23.42
C ARG A 3 -15.82 -13.25 24.16
N LEU A 4 -16.31 -12.03 24.41
CA LEU A 4 -15.50 -10.99 25.06
C LEU A 4 -15.69 -10.97 26.59
N CYS A 5 -16.49 -11.89 27.14
CA CYS A 5 -16.83 -11.96 28.58
C CYS A 5 -17.31 -10.62 29.15
N ILE A 6 -17.94 -9.78 28.33
CA ILE A 6 -18.40 -8.46 28.73
C ILE A 6 -19.92 -8.50 28.79
N ASP A 7 -20.46 -8.32 29.97
CA ASP A 7 -21.90 -8.21 30.20
C ASP A 7 -22.40 -6.83 29.68
N TYR A 8 -22.68 -6.77 28.38
CA TYR A 8 -23.21 -5.58 27.75
C TYR A 8 -24.72 -5.71 27.55
N GLN A 9 -25.49 -4.89 28.20
CA GLN A 9 -26.90 -4.73 27.84
C GLN A 9 -27.02 -4.17 26.43
N LEU A 10 -27.84 -4.83 25.62
CA LEU A 10 -28.20 -4.36 24.28
C LEU A 10 -29.04 -3.10 24.40
N ASN A 11 -28.56 -1.98 23.86
CA ASN A 11 -29.29 -0.74 23.74
C ASN A 11 -29.44 -0.37 22.24
N GLU A 12 -30.27 0.61 21.94
CA GLU A 12 -30.56 1.05 20.57
C GLU A 12 -29.30 1.41 19.75
N PHE A 13 -28.32 2.04 20.38
CA PHE A 13 -27.07 2.42 19.72
C PHE A 13 -26.23 1.18 19.32
N ARG A 14 -26.24 0.14 20.14
CA ARG A 14 -25.55 -1.12 19.84
C ARG A 14 -26.30 -1.95 18.80
N LEU A 15 -27.63 -1.94 18.83
CA LEU A 15 -28.44 -2.57 17.80
C LEU A 15 -28.20 -1.91 16.44
N LYS A 16 -28.02 -0.58 16.41
CA LYS A 16 -27.67 0.14 15.17
C LYS A 16 -26.32 -0.31 14.59
N MET A 17 -25.33 -0.67 15.41
CA MET A 17 -24.04 -1.22 14.93
C MET A 17 -24.18 -2.60 14.29
N ALA A 18 -25.23 -3.35 14.59
CA ALA A 18 -25.52 -4.64 13.97
C ALA A 18 -26.30 -4.52 12.65
N MET A 19 -26.77 -3.32 12.29
CA MET A 19 -27.46 -3.09 11.02
C MET A 19 -26.47 -2.99 9.89
N ILE A 20 -26.57 -3.91 8.94
CA ILE A 20 -25.71 -3.95 7.74
C ILE A 20 -26.58 -3.81 6.48
N PRO A 21 -26.01 -3.38 5.35
CA PRO A 21 -26.72 -3.24 4.09
C PRO A 21 -27.41 -4.56 3.67
N LYS A 22 -28.63 -4.47 3.14
CA LYS A 22 -29.36 -5.64 2.64
C LYS A 22 -28.55 -6.37 1.56
N GLY A 23 -28.43 -7.68 1.69
CA GLY A 23 -27.68 -8.52 0.75
C GLY A 23 -26.18 -8.56 1.01
N SER A 24 -25.70 -7.87 2.03
CA SER A 24 -24.30 -7.99 2.46
C SER A 24 -24.10 -9.13 3.45
N MET A 25 -22.84 -9.58 3.57
CA MET A 25 -22.42 -10.66 4.45
C MET A 25 -21.56 -10.07 5.58
N PRO A 26 -21.89 -10.31 6.86
CA PRO A 26 -21.04 -9.89 7.97
C PRO A 26 -19.76 -10.74 8.01
N ILE A 27 -18.63 -10.08 8.21
CA ILE A 27 -17.34 -10.71 8.46
C ILE A 27 -17.02 -10.53 9.94
N GLN A 28 -16.70 -11.64 10.58
CA GLN A 28 -16.42 -11.64 12.02
C GLN A 28 -15.17 -10.83 12.35
N ASN A 29 -15.29 -9.94 13.32
CA ASN A 29 -14.19 -9.25 13.95
C ASN A 29 -13.74 -10.04 15.18
N MET A 30 -12.50 -10.55 15.16
CA MET A 30 -11.96 -11.35 16.25
C MET A 30 -11.33 -10.50 17.37
N VAL A 31 -11.10 -9.23 17.12
CA VAL A 31 -10.40 -8.29 18.01
C VAL A 31 -11.36 -7.30 18.64
N GLY A 32 -12.34 -6.82 17.88
CA GLY A 32 -13.28 -5.80 18.31
C GLY A 32 -14.74 -6.25 18.21
N ILE A 33 -15.65 -5.29 18.37
CA ILE A 33 -17.10 -5.52 18.46
C ILE A 33 -17.79 -5.38 17.10
N ALA A 34 -17.42 -4.34 16.33
CA ALA A 34 -18.05 -4.05 15.06
C ALA A 34 -17.62 -5.06 13.98
N PRO A 35 -18.57 -5.76 13.32
CA PRO A 35 -18.22 -6.65 12.22
C PRO A 35 -17.73 -5.84 11.01
N ALA A 36 -16.88 -6.44 10.18
CA ALA A 36 -16.72 -5.96 8.84
C ALA A 36 -17.85 -6.48 7.94
N VAL A 37 -17.99 -5.92 6.76
CA VAL A 37 -19.09 -6.25 5.84
C VAL A 37 -18.53 -6.49 4.44
N LEU A 38 -18.96 -7.57 3.81
CA LEU A 38 -18.72 -7.86 2.39
C LEU A 38 -20.02 -7.70 1.62
N LEU A 39 -20.02 -6.84 0.61
CA LEU A 39 -21.11 -6.72 -0.35
C LEU A 39 -20.62 -7.13 -1.74
N GLU A 40 -21.34 -8.07 -2.38
CA GLU A 40 -21.13 -8.43 -3.77
C GLU A 40 -22.15 -7.70 -4.65
N VAL A 41 -21.62 -6.90 -5.58
CA VAL A 41 -22.45 -6.12 -6.52
C VAL A 41 -22.30 -6.72 -7.91
N PRO A 42 -23.41 -7.11 -8.57
CA PRO A 42 -23.36 -7.58 -9.95
C PRO A 42 -22.73 -6.51 -10.86
N SER A 43 -21.78 -6.90 -11.69
CA SER A 43 -21.18 -6.03 -12.70
C SER A 43 -21.81 -6.31 -14.08
N ARG A 44 -21.92 -5.27 -14.89
CA ARG A 44 -22.37 -5.39 -16.30
C ARG A 44 -21.42 -6.23 -17.17
N HIS A 45 -20.18 -6.50 -16.70
CA HIS A 45 -19.11 -7.16 -17.46
C HIS A 45 -18.78 -8.58 -16.99
N ARG A 46 -19.76 -9.39 -16.60
CA ARG A 46 -19.64 -10.82 -16.19
C ARG A 46 -18.90 -11.11 -14.88
N THR A 47 -18.28 -10.13 -14.25
CA THR A 47 -17.59 -10.30 -12.95
C THR A 47 -18.29 -9.47 -11.89
N SER A 48 -18.62 -10.05 -10.74
CA SER A 48 -19.12 -9.28 -9.60
C SER A 48 -18.01 -8.45 -8.97
N SER A 49 -18.36 -7.24 -8.53
CA SER A 49 -17.48 -6.42 -7.71
C SER A 49 -17.68 -6.76 -6.23
N LYS A 50 -16.60 -6.88 -5.49
CA LYS A 50 -16.61 -7.11 -4.04
C LYS A 50 -16.23 -5.83 -3.31
N ILE A 51 -17.12 -5.37 -2.45
CA ILE A 51 -16.92 -4.18 -1.62
C ILE A 51 -16.73 -4.65 -0.18
N PHE A 52 -15.60 -4.32 0.42
CA PHE A 52 -15.31 -4.59 1.83
C PHE A 52 -15.43 -3.28 2.62
N CYS A 53 -16.33 -3.26 3.61
CA CYS A 53 -16.40 -2.20 4.60
C CYS A 53 -15.71 -2.69 5.87
N LEU A 54 -14.60 -2.07 6.23
CA LEU A 54 -13.72 -2.51 7.31
C LEU A 54 -13.72 -1.48 8.45
N PRO A 55 -13.52 -1.92 9.72
CA PRO A 55 -13.39 -0.99 10.84
C PRO A 55 -12.11 -0.15 10.71
N GLY A 56 -12.14 1.08 11.25
CA GLY A 56 -11.01 2.01 11.20
C GLY A 56 -9.93 1.79 12.26
N VAL A 57 -10.13 0.88 13.21
CA VAL A 57 -9.14 0.58 14.26
C VAL A 57 -8.05 -0.32 13.68
N PRO A 58 -6.76 0.08 13.70
CA PRO A 58 -5.67 -0.64 13.00
C PRO A 58 -5.59 -2.13 13.31
N ASN A 59 -5.61 -2.52 14.59
CA ASN A 59 -5.50 -3.92 15.00
C ASN A 59 -6.69 -4.78 14.53
N GLU A 60 -7.91 -4.21 14.54
CA GLU A 60 -9.10 -4.88 14.02
C GLU A 60 -9.01 -5.06 12.50
N LEU A 61 -8.59 -4.00 11.80
CA LEU A 61 -8.39 -3.98 10.36
C LEU A 61 -7.39 -5.04 9.91
N GLU A 62 -6.22 -5.10 10.54
CA GLU A 62 -5.16 -6.09 10.23
C GLU A 62 -5.63 -7.52 10.44
N GLY A 63 -6.34 -7.78 11.54
CA GLY A 63 -6.90 -9.09 11.85
C GLY A 63 -7.91 -9.55 10.78
N ILE A 64 -8.82 -8.68 10.37
CA ILE A 64 -9.84 -8.98 9.35
C ILE A 64 -9.20 -9.14 7.97
N ILE A 65 -8.27 -8.27 7.58
CA ILE A 65 -7.56 -8.37 6.29
C ILE A 65 -6.83 -9.71 6.21
N SER A 66 -6.10 -10.10 7.24
CA SER A 66 -5.32 -11.33 7.24
C SER A 66 -6.21 -12.58 7.20
N ALA A 67 -7.27 -12.61 8.02
CA ALA A 67 -8.11 -13.79 8.20
C ALA A 67 -9.13 -14.01 7.07
N TYR A 68 -9.67 -12.92 6.48
CA TYR A 68 -10.80 -13.03 5.55
C TYR A 68 -10.55 -12.38 4.19
N VAL A 69 -10.06 -11.13 4.15
CA VAL A 69 -9.93 -10.39 2.88
C VAL A 69 -8.86 -11.01 2.01
N THR A 70 -7.68 -11.24 2.56
CA THR A 70 -6.54 -11.82 1.83
C THR A 70 -6.84 -13.19 1.21
N PRO A 71 -7.44 -14.17 1.91
CA PRO A 71 -7.84 -15.45 1.32
C PRO A 71 -8.86 -15.30 0.18
N ILE A 72 -9.84 -14.40 0.34
CA ILE A 72 -10.84 -14.13 -0.71
C ILE A 72 -10.15 -13.55 -1.95
N LEU A 73 -9.29 -12.54 -1.77
CA LEU A 73 -8.57 -11.92 -2.88
C LEU A 73 -7.65 -12.93 -3.59
N LYS A 74 -6.91 -13.75 -2.85
CA LYS A 74 -6.04 -14.80 -3.42
C LYS A 74 -6.77 -15.78 -4.32
N LYS A 75 -8.05 -16.08 -4.04
CA LYS A 75 -8.88 -16.96 -4.88
C LYS A 75 -9.31 -16.30 -6.20
N HIS A 76 -9.40 -14.98 -6.23
CA HIS A 76 -9.91 -14.21 -7.37
C HIS A 76 -8.82 -13.57 -8.21
N ILE A 77 -7.61 -13.39 -7.65
CA ILE A 77 -6.46 -12.83 -8.35
C ILE A 77 -5.68 -13.99 -8.97
N SER A 78 -5.93 -14.26 -10.24
CA SER A 78 -5.20 -15.29 -11.01
C SER A 78 -3.84 -14.81 -11.53
N ALA A 79 -3.60 -13.50 -11.60
CA ALA A 79 -2.35 -12.94 -12.06
C ALA A 79 -1.30 -12.91 -10.94
N LYS A 80 -0.14 -13.50 -11.19
CA LYS A 80 1.03 -13.34 -10.32
C LYS A 80 1.63 -11.97 -10.59
N PHE A 81 1.48 -11.06 -9.62
CA PHE A 81 2.16 -9.78 -9.64
C PHE A 81 3.33 -9.80 -8.66
N TYR A 82 4.49 -9.40 -9.14
CA TYR A 82 5.67 -9.20 -8.32
C TYR A 82 5.86 -7.71 -8.09
N VAL A 83 6.12 -7.35 -6.84
CA VAL A 83 6.40 -5.97 -6.43
C VAL A 83 7.70 -5.96 -5.65
N ILE A 84 8.58 -5.04 -6.00
CA ILE A 84 9.76 -4.67 -5.21
C ILE A 84 9.60 -3.21 -4.85
N GLU A 85 9.64 -2.94 -3.56
CA GLU A 85 9.51 -1.60 -3.01
C GLU A 85 10.58 -1.39 -1.94
N ASN A 86 11.38 -0.35 -2.11
CA ASN A 86 12.33 0.08 -1.10
C ASN A 86 12.33 1.60 -1.00
N THR A 87 12.70 2.05 0.17
CA THR A 87 12.81 3.46 0.52
C THR A 87 14.24 3.75 0.95
N HIS A 88 14.82 4.80 0.40
CA HIS A 88 16.20 5.22 0.66
C HIS A 88 16.22 6.65 1.19
N GLU A 89 17.00 6.88 2.22
CA GLU A 89 17.24 8.22 2.74
C GLU A 89 18.52 8.82 2.16
N ILE A 90 18.41 10.09 1.75
CA ILE A 90 19.47 10.83 1.05
C ILE A 90 19.70 12.16 1.74
N ILE A 91 20.95 12.54 1.85
CA ILE A 91 21.38 13.84 2.37
C ILE A 91 22.19 14.57 1.29
N GLY A 92 22.01 15.89 1.20
CA GLY A 92 22.81 16.77 0.36
C GLY A 92 22.17 17.08 -0.99
N VAL A 93 21.08 16.41 -1.36
CA VAL A 93 20.38 16.62 -2.64
C VAL A 93 18.93 17.01 -2.38
N GLY A 94 18.49 18.11 -2.96
CA GLY A 94 17.10 18.55 -2.94
C GLY A 94 16.27 17.92 -4.05
N GLU A 95 14.95 17.87 -3.87
CA GLU A 95 14.04 17.27 -4.83
C GLU A 95 14.12 17.89 -6.23
N SER A 96 14.24 19.21 -6.31
CA SER A 96 14.36 19.93 -7.58
C SER A 96 15.59 19.53 -8.40
N MET A 97 16.67 19.14 -7.73
CA MET A 97 17.91 18.70 -8.40
C MET A 97 17.74 17.33 -9.07
N LEU A 98 16.84 16.49 -8.56
CA LEU A 98 16.54 15.18 -9.13
C LEU A 98 15.43 15.22 -10.21
N SER A 99 14.74 16.35 -10.36
CA SER A 99 13.63 16.47 -11.30
C SER A 99 13.96 16.02 -12.73
N PRO A 100 15.13 16.33 -13.33
CA PRO A 100 15.43 15.88 -14.69
C PRO A 100 15.48 14.36 -14.85
N ILE A 101 16.09 13.64 -13.86
CA ILE A 101 16.18 12.18 -13.91
C ILE A 101 14.83 11.54 -13.61
N LEU A 102 14.06 12.09 -12.68
CA LEU A 102 12.71 11.61 -12.35
C LEU A 102 11.77 11.73 -13.55
N PHE A 103 11.88 12.82 -14.31
CA PHE A 103 11.12 13.02 -15.55
C PHE A 103 11.47 11.98 -16.62
N LYS A 104 12.76 11.68 -16.81
CA LYS A 104 13.22 10.62 -17.74
C LYS A 104 12.66 9.25 -17.35
N ILE A 105 12.74 8.90 -16.06
CA ILE A 105 12.22 7.63 -15.54
C ILE A 105 10.69 7.52 -15.78
N LYS A 106 9.95 8.59 -15.49
CA LYS A 106 8.49 8.63 -15.64
C LYS A 106 8.04 8.45 -17.10
N ASN A 107 8.80 8.98 -18.06
CA ASN A 107 8.46 8.94 -19.47
C ASN A 107 9.09 7.74 -20.21
N SER A 108 9.79 6.85 -19.52
CA SER A 108 10.30 5.63 -20.11
C SER A 108 9.16 4.62 -20.32
N ASN A 109 8.83 4.34 -21.60
CA ASN A 109 7.85 3.31 -21.98
C ASN A 109 8.45 1.91 -21.76
N LEU A 110 8.14 1.29 -20.63
CA LEU A 110 8.70 -0.01 -20.29
C LEU A 110 7.58 -1.01 -19.92
N PRO A 111 7.76 -2.30 -20.25
CA PRO A 111 6.78 -3.35 -19.94
C PRO A 111 6.58 -3.57 -18.43
N THR A 112 7.53 -3.09 -17.62
CA THR A 112 7.46 -3.13 -16.16
C THR A 112 7.13 -1.74 -15.63
N SER A 113 6.10 -1.65 -14.81
CA SER A 113 5.69 -0.37 -14.21
C SER A 113 6.70 0.02 -13.12
N ILE A 114 7.34 1.17 -13.31
CA ILE A 114 8.21 1.83 -12.33
C ILE A 114 7.53 3.07 -11.78
N TYR A 115 7.64 3.23 -10.48
CA TYR A 115 7.19 4.42 -9.79
C TYR A 115 8.29 4.89 -8.83
N VAL A 116 8.67 6.15 -8.95
CA VAL A 116 9.62 6.79 -8.04
C VAL A 116 8.93 7.98 -7.41
N LYS A 117 8.94 8.02 -6.09
CA LYS A 117 8.37 9.11 -5.29
C LYS A 117 9.43 9.68 -4.36
N THR A 118 9.44 10.98 -4.26
CA THR A 118 10.32 11.73 -3.35
C THR A 118 9.49 12.35 -2.23
N HIS A 119 10.07 12.36 -1.03
CA HIS A 119 9.48 12.95 0.15
C HIS A 119 10.54 13.82 0.84
N PRO A 120 10.46 15.15 0.73
CA PRO A 120 11.31 16.04 1.49
C PRO A 120 11.14 15.79 3.00
N LYS A 121 12.27 15.67 3.70
CA LYS A 121 12.33 15.43 5.17
C LYS A 121 12.96 16.60 5.94
N GLY A 122 13.00 17.78 5.30
CA GLY A 122 13.63 18.97 5.89
C GLY A 122 15.15 19.00 5.68
N TYR A 123 15.89 19.41 6.70
CA TYR A 123 17.32 19.64 6.62
C TYR A 123 18.03 18.96 7.79
N THR A 124 19.31 18.66 7.60
CA THR A 124 20.22 18.27 8.69
C THR A 124 20.57 19.48 9.57
N ILE A 125 21.26 19.24 10.69
CA ILE A 125 21.79 20.31 11.55
C ILE A 125 22.76 21.23 10.75
N ASP A 126 23.51 20.66 9.78
CA ASP A 126 24.41 21.39 8.89
C ASP A 126 23.68 22.00 7.66
N HIS A 127 22.38 22.20 7.75
CA HIS A 127 21.55 22.78 6.68
C HIS A 127 21.59 22.06 5.34
N LYS A 128 21.96 20.77 5.29
CA LYS A 128 21.87 19.95 4.09
C LYS A 128 20.47 19.40 3.91
N PRO A 129 19.88 19.42 2.69
CA PRO A 129 18.56 18.87 2.47
C PRO A 129 18.53 17.36 2.74
N LYS A 130 17.45 16.90 3.37
CA LYS A 130 17.13 15.49 3.58
C LYS A 130 15.98 15.10 2.68
N LEU A 131 16.14 14.02 1.94
CA LEU A 131 15.16 13.52 1.01
C LEU A 131 15.00 12.01 1.22
N GLN A 132 13.76 11.53 1.19
CA GLN A 132 13.46 10.12 1.14
C GLN A 132 12.98 9.77 -0.27
N ILE A 133 13.55 8.74 -0.89
CA ILE A 133 13.16 8.25 -2.21
C ILE A 133 12.60 6.86 -2.07
N GLN A 134 11.35 6.70 -2.48
CA GLN A 134 10.66 5.42 -2.59
C GLN A 134 10.70 4.96 -4.05
N ILE A 135 11.21 3.75 -4.28
CA ILE A 135 11.26 3.14 -5.61
C ILE A 135 10.39 1.89 -5.58
N VAL A 136 9.39 1.85 -6.47
CA VAL A 136 8.50 0.70 -6.64
C VAL A 136 8.63 0.18 -8.05
N SER A 137 8.90 -1.11 -8.19
CA SER A 137 8.89 -1.84 -9.46
C SER A 137 7.87 -2.96 -9.40
N LYS A 138 6.96 -3.04 -10.38
CA LYS A 138 5.92 -4.07 -10.39
C LYS A 138 5.68 -4.62 -11.79
N GLY A 139 5.33 -5.91 -11.87
CA GLY A 139 5.04 -6.59 -13.13
C GLY A 139 4.76 -8.08 -12.93
N GLU A 140 4.52 -8.78 -14.02
CA GLU A 140 4.16 -10.20 -14.03
C GLU A 140 5.39 -11.14 -14.02
N ASP A 141 6.54 -10.66 -14.49
CA ASP A 141 7.80 -11.40 -14.49
C ASP A 141 8.73 -10.92 -13.37
N ARG A 142 9.06 -11.83 -12.44
CA ARG A 142 9.92 -11.53 -11.28
C ARG A 142 11.31 -11.06 -11.69
N LYS A 143 11.92 -11.67 -12.72
CA LYS A 143 13.27 -11.32 -13.15
C LYS A 143 13.29 -9.92 -13.77
N MET A 144 12.30 -9.60 -14.59
CA MET A 144 12.14 -8.27 -15.18
C MET A 144 11.92 -7.19 -14.13
N VAL A 145 11.04 -7.45 -13.15
CA VAL A 145 10.79 -6.53 -12.03
C VAL A 145 12.08 -6.25 -11.25
N GLN A 146 12.86 -7.30 -10.98
CA GLN A 146 14.13 -7.17 -10.24
C GLN A 146 15.21 -6.46 -11.07
N ALA A 147 15.34 -6.78 -12.35
CA ALA A 147 16.29 -6.13 -13.24
C ALA A 147 16.00 -4.65 -13.38
N LYS A 148 14.70 -4.31 -13.58
CA LYS A 148 14.28 -2.93 -13.73
C LYS A 148 14.45 -2.11 -12.45
N TYR A 149 14.14 -2.70 -11.30
CA TYR A 149 14.43 -2.05 -10.02
C TYR A 149 15.91 -1.69 -9.89
N ARG A 150 16.81 -2.65 -10.16
CA ARG A 150 18.27 -2.44 -10.08
C ARG A 150 18.76 -1.37 -11.06
N GLU A 151 18.25 -1.36 -12.29
CA GLU A 151 18.58 -0.35 -13.30
C GLU A 151 18.23 1.06 -12.80
N ILE A 152 16.98 1.27 -12.35
CA ILE A 152 16.53 2.57 -11.87
C ILE A 152 17.26 2.99 -10.58
N PHE A 153 17.48 2.05 -9.67
CA PHE A 153 18.25 2.30 -8.46
C PHE A 153 19.68 2.78 -8.80
N SER A 154 20.40 2.06 -9.69
CA SER A 154 21.75 2.44 -10.11
C SER A 154 21.78 3.79 -10.80
N LEU A 155 20.80 4.10 -11.64
CA LEU A 155 20.66 5.39 -12.32
C LEU A 155 20.48 6.53 -11.31
N LEU A 156 19.59 6.36 -10.33
CA LEU A 156 19.34 7.35 -9.30
C LEU A 156 20.57 7.54 -8.39
N MET A 157 21.20 6.45 -7.97
CA MET A 157 22.41 6.51 -7.12
C MET A 157 23.56 7.22 -7.85
N GLY A 158 23.77 6.92 -9.13
CA GLY A 158 24.78 7.61 -9.93
C GLY A 158 24.52 9.11 -10.10
N GLU A 159 23.25 9.52 -10.19
CA GLU A 159 22.92 10.94 -10.27
C GLU A 159 23.05 11.66 -8.93
N ILE A 160 22.67 11.00 -7.83
CA ILE A 160 22.86 11.50 -6.47
C ILE A 160 24.35 11.72 -6.17
N ASP A 161 25.19 10.78 -6.57
CA ASP A 161 26.65 10.85 -6.37
C ASP A 161 27.27 12.03 -7.13
N LYS A 162 26.88 12.25 -8.39
CA LYS A 162 27.27 13.43 -9.20
C LYS A 162 26.88 14.76 -8.54
N LEU A 163 25.78 14.76 -7.80
CA LEU A 163 25.28 15.93 -7.07
C LEU A 163 25.89 16.04 -5.66
N ASN A 164 26.92 15.24 -5.34
CA ASN A 164 27.56 15.15 -4.02
C ASN A 164 26.58 14.77 -2.89
N GLY A 165 25.51 14.04 -3.22
CA GLY A 165 24.59 13.47 -2.24
C GLY A 165 25.13 12.20 -1.59
N LYS A 166 24.57 11.85 -0.43
CA LYS A 166 24.89 10.61 0.28
C LYS A 166 23.64 9.82 0.61
N VAL A 167 23.66 8.52 0.36
CA VAL A 167 22.64 7.58 0.80
C VAL A 167 22.98 7.12 2.22
N ILE A 168 22.01 7.13 3.14
CA ILE A 168 22.23 6.83 4.55
C ILE A 168 21.33 5.69 5.08
N GLY A 169 20.45 5.10 4.24
CA GLY A 169 19.58 4.00 4.62
C GLY A 169 18.87 3.38 3.44
#